data_48ac171f3d3e1ca1796119756193b911
#
_entry.id   48ac171f3d3e1ca1796119756193b911
#
_cell.length_a   1.000
_cell.length_b   1.000
_cell.length_c   1.000
_cell.angle_alpha   90.00
_cell.angle_beta   90.00
_cell.angle_gamma   90.00
#
_symmetry.space_group_name_H-M   'P 1'
#
loop_
_entity.id
_entity.type
_entity.pdbx_description
1 polymer ?
#
loop_
_entity_poly.entity_id
_entity_poly.type
_entity_poly.pdbx_seq_one_letter_code
_entity_poly.pdbx_strand_id
1 'polypeptide(L)'
;MQSSLKFKDLGSDFFAQVHTQKLENASLIHVNESLKQDLSLKSNENELLSICSGETPLADESPISTVYAGHQFGYFVPQLGDGRSCLIGEIDGLELSLKGAGTSPFSRGADGRAVLRSSIREYLCSIAMQGLNIPTTRALALVN
;
A
#
# COMPACT_ATOMS: atom_id res chain seq x y z
N MET A 1 -10.63 -0.61 -15.80
CA MET A 1 -9.17 -0.54 -15.57
C MET A 1 -8.70 -1.97 -15.39
N GLN A 2 -7.93 -2.51 -16.34
CA GLN A 2 -7.24 -3.79 -16.15
C GLN A 2 -5.97 -3.49 -15.37
N SER A 3 -5.95 -3.82 -14.11
CA SER A 3 -4.75 -3.68 -13.27
C SER A 3 -4.23 -5.07 -12.95
N SER A 4 -3.37 -5.58 -13.81
CA SER A 4 -2.59 -6.78 -13.49
C SER A 4 -1.42 -6.37 -12.60
N LEU A 5 -1.18 -7.13 -11.54
CA LEU A 5 0.01 -6.97 -10.71
C LEU A 5 1.21 -7.65 -11.38
N LYS A 6 2.02 -6.90 -12.11
CA LYS A 6 3.23 -7.41 -12.78
C LYS A 6 4.22 -8.06 -11.82
N PHE A 7 4.20 -7.67 -10.55
CA PHE A 7 5.02 -8.31 -9.52
C PHE A 7 4.81 -9.83 -9.45
N LYS A 8 3.61 -10.32 -9.80
CA LYS A 8 3.30 -11.76 -9.83
C LYS A 8 4.10 -12.53 -10.88
N ASP A 9 4.60 -11.87 -11.91
CA ASP A 9 5.42 -12.49 -12.96
C ASP A 9 6.78 -12.98 -12.43
N LEU A 10 7.20 -12.51 -11.24
CA LEU A 10 8.40 -13.00 -10.55
C LEU A 10 8.27 -14.43 -10.03
N GLY A 11 7.04 -14.93 -9.88
CA GLY A 11 6.76 -16.26 -9.36
C GLY A 11 6.32 -16.30 -7.90
N SER A 12 5.69 -17.41 -7.51
CA SER A 12 5.03 -17.57 -6.22
C SER A 12 5.95 -17.51 -4.99
N ASP A 13 7.25 -17.62 -5.17
CA ASP A 13 8.22 -17.53 -4.07
C ASP A 13 8.43 -16.09 -3.58
N PHE A 14 7.99 -15.09 -4.35
CA PHE A 14 8.21 -13.68 -4.07
C PHE A 14 7.02 -12.98 -3.44
N PHE A 15 5.88 -13.64 -3.30
CA PHE A 15 4.69 -13.05 -2.69
C PHE A 15 3.78 -14.08 -2.04
N ALA A 16 2.90 -13.60 -1.17
CA ALA A 16 1.75 -14.34 -0.68
C ALA A 16 0.46 -13.61 -1.08
N GLN A 17 -0.55 -14.35 -1.54
CA GLN A 17 -1.88 -13.78 -1.73
C GLN A 17 -2.50 -13.45 -0.38
N VAL A 18 -3.12 -12.29 -0.29
CA VAL A 18 -3.76 -11.79 0.93
C VAL A 18 -5.12 -11.18 0.62
N HIS A 19 -5.87 -10.92 1.66
CA HIS A 19 -7.12 -10.17 1.59
C HIS A 19 -7.00 -8.90 2.42
N THR A 20 -7.46 -7.78 1.88
CA THR A 20 -7.59 -6.56 2.65
C THR A 20 -8.64 -6.73 3.74
N GLN A 21 -8.35 -6.23 4.93
CA GLN A 21 -9.30 -6.16 6.02
C GLN A 21 -9.81 -4.72 6.09
N LYS A 22 -11.09 -4.54 5.82
CA LYS A 22 -11.75 -3.24 5.86
C LYS A 22 -11.42 -2.49 7.15
N LEU A 23 -11.13 -1.21 7.02
CA LEU A 23 -11.04 -0.29 8.14
C LEU A 23 -12.44 0.23 8.47
N GLU A 24 -12.96 -0.12 9.64
CA GLU A 24 -14.29 0.29 10.06
C GLU A 24 -14.36 1.79 10.37
N ASN A 25 -15.47 2.43 10.02
CA ASN A 25 -15.71 3.86 10.20
C ASN A 25 -14.61 4.74 9.60
N ALA A 26 -13.99 4.29 8.52
CA ALA A 26 -12.91 5.00 7.87
C ALA A 26 -13.36 6.38 7.36
N SER A 27 -12.44 7.34 7.43
CA SER A 27 -12.61 8.66 6.81
C SER A 27 -11.32 9.11 6.12
N LEU A 28 -11.46 9.88 5.05
CA LEU A 28 -10.32 10.52 4.39
C LEU A 28 -9.81 11.66 5.25
N ILE A 29 -8.54 11.58 5.67
CA ILE A 29 -7.85 12.65 6.37
C ILE A 29 -7.25 13.63 5.37
N HIS A 30 -6.61 13.10 4.34
CA HIS A 30 -5.96 13.90 3.30
C HIS A 30 -5.82 13.11 2.00
N VAL A 31 -5.92 13.83 0.87
CA VAL A 31 -5.68 13.31 -0.47
C VAL A 31 -4.61 14.16 -1.15
N ASN A 32 -3.65 13.53 -1.78
CA ASN A 32 -2.66 14.18 -2.63
C ASN A 32 -3.29 14.43 -4.01
N GLU A 33 -3.95 15.57 -4.15
CA GLU A 33 -4.66 15.91 -5.38
C GLU A 33 -3.74 16.03 -6.59
N SER A 34 -2.49 16.49 -6.40
CA SER A 34 -1.49 16.51 -7.46
C SER A 34 -1.20 15.10 -7.98
N LEU A 35 -0.94 14.15 -7.06
CA LEU A 35 -0.70 12.77 -7.46
C LEU A 35 -1.94 12.12 -8.09
N LYS A 36 -3.13 12.41 -7.55
CA LYS A 36 -4.38 11.93 -8.12
C LYS A 36 -4.58 12.41 -9.57
N GLN A 37 -4.22 13.67 -9.86
CA GLN A 37 -4.23 14.21 -11.21
C GLN A 37 -3.16 13.56 -12.10
N ASP A 38 -1.93 13.43 -11.61
CA ASP A 38 -0.82 12.77 -12.35
C ASP A 38 -1.20 11.35 -12.77
N LEU A 39 -1.91 10.61 -11.90
CA LEU A 39 -2.40 9.26 -12.15
C LEU A 39 -3.72 9.21 -12.96
N SER A 40 -4.23 10.36 -13.39
CA SER A 40 -5.52 10.45 -14.08
C SER A 40 -6.67 9.71 -13.35
N LEU A 41 -6.60 9.64 -12.03
CA LEU A 41 -7.60 8.98 -11.20
C LEU A 41 -8.90 9.82 -11.16
N LYS A 42 -9.92 9.33 -11.84
CA LYS A 42 -11.25 9.97 -11.90
C LYS A 42 -12.16 9.58 -10.74
N SER A 43 -11.69 8.79 -9.79
CA SER A 43 -12.48 8.39 -8.63
C SER A 43 -12.92 9.58 -7.79
N ASN A 44 -14.19 9.57 -7.38
CA ASN A 44 -14.69 10.51 -6.39
C ASN A 44 -14.15 10.14 -4.97
N GLU A 45 -14.41 11.00 -3.98
CA GLU A 45 -13.89 10.77 -2.62
C GLU A 45 -14.40 9.47 -1.99
N ASN A 46 -15.66 9.10 -2.24
CA ASN A 46 -16.23 7.87 -1.68
C ASN A 46 -15.59 6.61 -2.29
N GLU A 47 -15.36 6.61 -3.60
CA GLU A 47 -14.66 5.52 -4.28
C GLU A 47 -13.21 5.41 -3.81
N LEU A 48 -12.51 6.54 -3.68
CA LEU A 48 -11.16 6.57 -3.17
C LEU A 48 -11.09 6.07 -1.72
N LEU A 49 -12.02 6.52 -0.87
CA LEU A 49 -12.14 6.05 0.51
C LEU A 49 -12.38 4.54 0.56
N SER A 50 -13.29 4.02 -0.25
CA SER A 50 -13.62 2.59 -0.29
C SER A 50 -12.40 1.74 -0.68
N ILE A 51 -11.59 2.20 -1.65
CA ILE A 51 -10.33 1.54 -2.03
C ILE A 51 -9.30 1.65 -0.91
N CYS A 52 -9.06 2.86 -0.38
CA CYS A 52 -8.04 3.11 0.63
C CYS A 52 -8.34 2.49 2.00
N SER A 53 -9.62 2.27 2.32
CA SER A 53 -10.04 1.55 3.52
C SER A 53 -9.94 0.02 3.39
N GLY A 54 -9.64 -0.48 2.19
CA GLY A 54 -9.59 -1.91 1.91
C GLY A 54 -10.95 -2.59 1.72
N GLU A 55 -12.03 -1.80 1.54
CA GLU A 55 -13.38 -2.32 1.34
C GLU A 55 -13.60 -2.81 -0.09
N THR A 56 -13.15 -2.03 -1.07
CA THR A 56 -13.29 -2.36 -2.49
C THR A 56 -11.93 -2.70 -3.09
N PRO A 57 -11.80 -3.81 -3.80
CA PRO A 57 -10.56 -4.12 -4.51
C PRO A 57 -10.36 -3.12 -5.66
N LEU A 58 -9.10 -2.76 -5.92
CA LEU A 58 -8.74 -1.93 -7.08
C LEU A 58 -8.70 -2.77 -8.37
N ALA A 59 -8.37 -4.04 -8.26
CA ALA A 59 -8.22 -4.98 -9.36
C ALA A 59 -9.11 -6.21 -9.15
N ASP A 60 -9.38 -6.92 -10.25
CA ASP A 60 -10.07 -8.23 -10.22
C ASP A 60 -9.21 -9.32 -9.57
N GLU A 61 -7.91 -9.06 -9.40
CA GLU A 61 -6.96 -9.98 -8.81
C GLU A 61 -6.82 -9.78 -7.31
N SER A 62 -6.56 -10.88 -6.58
CA SER A 62 -6.26 -10.82 -5.15
C SER A 62 -5.02 -9.98 -4.87
N PRO A 63 -5.06 -9.08 -3.87
CA PRO A 63 -3.88 -8.39 -3.36
C PRO A 63 -2.77 -9.35 -2.95
N ILE A 64 -1.54 -8.85 -2.96
CA ILE A 64 -0.37 -9.63 -2.56
C ILE A 64 0.48 -8.88 -1.53
N SER A 65 1.08 -9.64 -0.60
CA SER A 65 2.15 -9.17 0.26
C SER A 65 3.47 -9.71 -0.24
N THR A 66 4.46 -8.83 -0.41
CA THR A 66 5.74 -9.20 -1.02
C THR A 66 6.68 -9.88 -0.03
N VAL A 67 7.56 -10.73 -0.54
CA VAL A 67 8.61 -11.42 0.20
C VAL A 67 9.96 -10.84 -0.22
N TYR A 68 10.82 -10.55 0.74
CA TYR A 68 12.14 -10.01 0.49
C TYR A 68 13.13 -10.37 1.62
N ALA A 69 14.42 -10.19 1.37
CA ALA A 69 15.46 -10.29 2.38
C ALA A 69 15.96 -8.90 2.77
N GLY A 70 16.48 -8.75 3.97
CA GLY A 70 17.01 -7.46 4.40
C GLY A 70 17.62 -7.48 5.79
N HIS A 71 18.20 -6.34 6.19
CA HIS A 71 18.76 -6.17 7.51
C HIS A 71 17.71 -5.60 8.48
N GLN A 72 17.61 -6.23 9.65
CA GLN A 72 16.83 -5.73 10.78
C GLN A 72 17.70 -5.74 12.04
N PHE A 73 17.77 -4.62 12.75
CA PHE A 73 18.50 -4.48 14.01
C PHE A 73 19.95 -4.99 13.95
N GLY A 74 20.63 -4.75 12.83
CA GLY A 74 22.04 -5.16 12.63
C GLY A 74 22.25 -6.58 12.15
N TYR A 75 21.19 -7.37 11.95
CA TYR A 75 21.26 -8.73 11.45
C TYR A 75 20.65 -8.86 10.06
N PHE A 76 21.25 -9.67 9.22
CA PHE A 76 20.65 -10.05 7.95
C PHE A 76 19.57 -11.10 8.19
N VAL A 77 18.37 -10.82 7.69
CA VAL A 77 17.21 -11.72 7.73
C VAL A 77 16.94 -12.21 6.31
N PRO A 78 17.12 -13.52 6.04
CA PRO A 78 16.98 -14.04 4.67
C PRO A 78 15.56 -14.03 4.16
N GLN A 79 14.57 -13.99 5.03
CA GLN A 79 13.16 -13.90 4.66
C GLN A 79 12.42 -12.92 5.56
N LEU A 80 12.02 -11.82 4.98
CA LEU A 80 11.06 -10.85 5.48
C LEU A 80 9.84 -10.85 4.56
N GLY A 81 8.90 -9.98 4.85
CA GLY A 81 7.76 -9.74 4.00
C GLY A 81 6.91 -8.59 4.54
N ASP A 82 5.97 -8.15 3.73
CA ASP A 82 5.05 -7.08 4.08
C ASP A 82 4.02 -7.55 5.11
N GLY A 83 4.31 -7.33 6.39
CA GLY A 83 3.47 -7.78 7.51
C GLY A 83 2.20 -6.96 7.73
N ARG A 84 2.03 -5.84 7.04
CA ARG A 84 0.86 -4.94 7.14
C ARG A 84 0.61 -4.12 5.88
N SER A 85 1.29 -4.45 4.81
CA SER A 85 1.11 -3.78 3.51
C SER A 85 0.76 -4.83 2.46
N CYS A 86 0.05 -4.41 1.44
CA CYS A 86 -0.20 -5.26 0.28
C CYS A 86 -0.28 -4.40 -0.99
N LEU A 87 0.16 -4.95 -2.09
CA LEU A 87 -0.07 -4.41 -3.43
C LEU A 87 -1.51 -4.77 -3.83
N ILE A 88 -2.28 -3.76 -4.22
CA ILE A 88 -3.71 -3.92 -4.54
C ILE A 88 -4.00 -3.73 -6.03
N GLY A 89 -3.04 -3.29 -6.80
CA GLY A 89 -3.17 -3.09 -8.24
C GLY A 89 -2.07 -2.21 -8.81
N GLU A 90 -2.19 -1.90 -10.09
CA GLU A 90 -1.28 -1.05 -10.84
C GLU A 90 -2.08 -0.01 -11.63
N ILE A 91 -1.62 1.23 -11.66
CA ILE A 91 -2.22 2.33 -12.41
C ILE A 91 -1.11 3.00 -13.22
N ASP A 92 -1.25 3.03 -14.54
CA ASP A 92 -0.30 3.63 -15.46
C ASP A 92 1.16 3.17 -15.23
N GLY A 93 1.35 1.88 -14.91
CA GLY A 93 2.66 1.29 -14.66
C GLY A 93 3.22 1.56 -13.26
N LEU A 94 2.45 2.16 -12.37
CA LEU A 94 2.80 2.38 -10.98
C LEU A 94 2.00 1.46 -10.07
N GLU A 95 2.69 0.74 -9.20
CA GLU A 95 2.08 -0.13 -8.21
C GLU A 95 1.39 0.68 -7.12
N LEU A 96 0.16 0.31 -6.79
CA LEU A 96 -0.58 0.88 -5.68
C LEU A 96 -0.58 -0.09 -4.49
N SER A 97 -0.14 0.43 -3.35
CA SER A 97 -0.01 -0.33 -2.11
C SER A 97 -0.88 0.28 -1.00
N LEU A 98 -1.53 -0.58 -0.23
CA LEU A 98 -2.18 -0.19 1.03
C LEU A 98 -1.28 -0.56 2.20
N LYS A 99 -1.14 0.36 3.16
CA LYS A 99 -0.44 0.13 4.41
C LYS A 99 -1.41 0.18 5.59
N GLY A 100 -1.36 -0.83 6.44
CA GLY A 100 -2.36 -1.03 7.50
C GLY A 100 -3.58 -1.81 7.03
N ALA A 101 -3.45 -2.52 5.92
CA ALA A 101 -4.55 -3.22 5.23
C ALA A 101 -4.99 -4.54 5.89
N GLY A 102 -4.43 -4.87 7.05
CA GLY A 102 -4.69 -6.12 7.76
C GLY A 102 -3.50 -7.07 7.79
N THR A 103 -3.75 -8.27 8.26
CA THR A 103 -2.71 -9.29 8.47
C THR A 103 -2.30 -9.97 7.17
N SER A 104 -1.04 -10.36 7.13
CA SER A 104 -0.45 -11.23 6.11
C SER A 104 0.29 -12.40 6.79
N PRO A 105 0.79 -13.38 6.05
CA PRO A 105 1.67 -14.41 6.60
C PRO A 105 2.93 -13.87 7.27
N PHE A 106 3.30 -12.62 6.98
CA PHE A 106 4.50 -11.96 7.48
C PHE A 106 4.24 -11.02 8.67
N SER A 107 3.03 -10.99 9.21
CA SER A 107 2.64 -10.07 10.32
C SER A 107 3.26 -10.41 11.67
N ARG A 108 3.82 -11.61 11.82
CA ARG A 108 4.53 -12.04 13.05
C ARG A 108 3.68 -11.87 14.33
N GLY A 109 2.37 -12.13 14.24
CA GLY A 109 1.44 -12.00 15.34
C GLY A 109 0.91 -10.58 15.59
N ALA A 110 1.31 -9.60 14.77
CA ALA A 110 0.73 -8.25 14.81
C ALA A 110 -0.61 -8.20 14.07
N ASP A 111 -1.42 -7.18 14.35
CA ASP A 111 -2.76 -6.98 13.80
C ASP A 111 -2.79 -6.49 12.34
N GLY A 112 -1.63 -6.25 11.75
CA GLY A 112 -1.51 -5.74 10.38
C GLY A 112 -1.99 -4.30 10.19
N ARG A 113 -2.22 -3.55 11.26
CA ARG A 113 -2.65 -2.15 11.20
C ARG A 113 -1.47 -1.18 11.27
N ALA A 114 -1.68 0.04 10.78
CA ALA A 114 -0.74 1.14 10.85
C ALA A 114 -1.25 2.20 11.82
N VAL A 115 -0.41 2.61 12.76
CA VAL A 115 -0.76 3.68 13.71
C VAL A 115 -0.80 5.01 12.98
N LEU A 116 -1.89 5.76 13.11
CA LEU A 116 -2.14 7.02 12.40
C LEU A 116 -0.96 8.01 12.49
N ARG A 117 -0.39 8.23 13.68
CA ARG A 117 0.78 9.12 13.86
C ARG A 117 1.99 8.71 12.99
N SER A 118 2.19 7.40 12.76
CA SER A 118 3.26 6.91 11.89
C SER A 118 2.91 7.13 10.44
N SER A 119 1.66 6.88 10.06
CA SER A 119 1.16 7.09 8.70
C SER A 119 1.25 8.57 8.30
N ILE A 120 0.93 9.49 9.20
CA ILE A 120 1.10 10.94 8.98
C ILE A 120 2.58 11.26 8.69
N ARG A 121 3.52 10.73 9.48
CA ARG A 121 4.95 10.98 9.24
C ARG A 121 5.42 10.43 7.89
N GLU A 122 5.02 9.21 7.55
CA GLU A 122 5.37 8.61 6.26
C GLU A 122 4.79 9.41 5.11
N TYR A 123 3.54 9.86 5.23
CA TYR A 123 2.88 10.72 4.25
C TYR A 123 3.65 12.02 4.03
N LEU A 124 3.97 12.76 5.11
CA LEU A 124 4.71 14.01 5.05
C LEU A 124 6.13 13.82 4.50
N CYS A 125 6.83 12.76 4.93
CA CYS A 125 8.16 12.44 4.42
C CYS A 125 8.13 12.12 2.91
N SER A 126 7.14 11.37 2.44
CA SER A 126 6.95 11.08 1.02
C SER A 126 6.82 12.37 0.18
N ILE A 127 5.98 13.31 0.63
CA ILE A 127 5.80 14.60 -0.05
C ILE A 127 7.09 15.43 -0.01
N ALA A 128 7.78 15.47 1.13
CA ALA A 128 9.03 16.20 1.27
C ALA A 128 10.13 15.66 0.34
N MET A 129 10.28 14.35 0.27
CA MET A 129 11.24 13.70 -0.62
C MET A 129 10.93 13.99 -2.08
N GLN A 130 9.67 13.94 -2.48
CA GLN A 130 9.25 14.34 -3.82
C GLN A 130 9.59 15.81 -4.11
N GLY A 131 9.33 16.72 -3.17
CA GLY A 131 9.67 18.14 -3.30
C GLY A 131 11.18 18.41 -3.43
N LEU A 132 12.01 17.50 -2.91
CA LEU A 132 13.46 17.53 -3.04
C LEU A 132 13.96 16.81 -4.30
N ASN A 133 13.09 16.34 -5.18
CA ASN A 133 13.40 15.53 -6.37
C ASN A 133 14.17 14.24 -6.03
N ILE A 134 13.91 13.63 -4.87
CA ILE A 134 14.46 12.35 -4.48
C ILE A 134 13.44 11.27 -4.83
N PRO A 135 13.79 10.29 -5.69
CA PRO A 135 12.87 9.19 -6.02
C PRO A 135 12.41 8.43 -4.78
N THR A 136 11.10 8.31 -4.63
CA THR A 136 10.48 7.66 -3.47
C THR A 136 9.09 7.14 -3.82
N THR A 137 8.53 6.28 -2.96
CA THR A 137 7.10 5.97 -3.01
C THR A 137 6.30 7.22 -2.72
N ARG A 138 5.27 7.48 -3.53
CA ARG A 138 4.41 8.67 -3.40
C ARG A 138 3.14 8.32 -2.65
N ALA A 139 2.84 9.05 -1.57
CA ALA A 139 1.63 8.85 -0.80
C ALA A 139 0.43 9.51 -1.50
N LEU A 140 -0.60 8.70 -1.79
CA LEU A 140 -1.82 9.15 -2.49
C LEU A 140 -2.88 9.67 -1.52
N ALA A 141 -3.17 8.90 -0.49
CA ALA A 141 -4.19 9.27 0.49
C ALA A 141 -3.82 8.79 1.89
N LEU A 142 -4.38 9.46 2.88
CA LEU A 142 -4.31 9.08 4.29
C LEU A 142 -5.74 8.91 4.80
N VAL A 143 -6.00 7.76 5.39
CA VAL A 143 -7.29 7.41 6.02
C VAL A 143 -7.08 7.05 7.49
N ASN A 144 -8.11 7.20 8.30
CA ASN A 144 -8.13 6.77 9.70
C ASN A 144 -9.22 5.72 9.90
#